data_366d08e2736cd70fd46721e46ad08e34
#
_entry.id   366d08e2736cd70fd46721e46ad08e34
#
_cell.length_a   1.000
_cell.length_b   1.000
_cell.length_c   1.000
_cell.angle_alpha   90.00
_cell.angle_beta   90.00
_cell.angle_gamma   90.00
#
_symmetry.space_group_name_H-M   'P 1'
#
loop_
_entity.id
_entity.type
_entity.pdbx_description
1 polymer ?
#
loop_
_entity_poly.entity_id
_entity_poly.type
_entity_poly.pdbx_seq_one_letter_code
_entity_poly.pdbx_strand_id
1 'polypeptide(L)'
;MSWQKGGYVDLIVDYRNSYLINHISLHDFEFKGIKNDYEKKYIELEIKKKSAETVPSSLSFQDVLYYEMTCCKFWGSGHHIICCNLMDTTNIYDKLLRLEQVEYAKSNSIDRSPMNLLEFIGVEIWLNSGDKLKVICKIFEFDDFLIWKVFEF
;
A
#
# COMPACT_ATOMS: atom_id res chain seq x y z
N MET A 1 16.76 -32.51 1.63
CA MET A 1 15.83 -31.40 1.74
C MET A 1 15.89 -30.82 3.15
N SER A 2 16.37 -29.64 3.30
CA SER A 2 16.36 -29.02 4.61
C SER A 2 15.25 -27.97 4.67
N TRP A 3 14.38 -28.13 5.65
CA TRP A 3 13.38 -27.13 5.97
C TRP A 3 14.00 -26.13 6.93
N GLN A 4 14.12 -24.92 6.50
CA GLN A 4 14.31 -23.84 7.45
C GLN A 4 12.94 -23.40 7.94
N LYS A 5 12.76 -23.40 9.24
CA LYS A 5 11.55 -22.86 9.86
C LYS A 5 11.39 -21.43 9.37
N GLY A 6 10.28 -21.14 8.74
CA GLY A 6 9.99 -19.82 8.21
C GLY A 6 10.03 -18.77 9.29
N GLY A 7 10.59 -17.62 8.95
CA GLY A 7 10.63 -16.44 9.78
C GLY A 7 9.88 -15.29 9.12
N TYR A 8 9.61 -14.26 9.91
CA TYR A 8 9.04 -13.02 9.40
C TYR A 8 10.18 -12.07 9.03
N VAL A 9 10.06 -11.47 7.86
CA VAL A 9 11.02 -10.50 7.33
C VAL A 9 10.29 -9.29 6.79
N ASP A 10 11.04 -8.21 6.61
CA ASP A 10 10.56 -7.03 5.91
C ASP A 10 10.46 -7.33 4.41
N LEU A 11 9.29 -7.20 3.86
CA LEU A 11 9.08 -7.25 2.42
C LEU A 11 9.05 -5.84 1.88
N ILE A 12 9.98 -5.53 1.00
CA ILE A 12 10.06 -4.22 0.34
C ILE A 12 9.70 -4.40 -1.13
N VAL A 13 8.70 -3.64 -1.58
CA VAL A 13 8.15 -3.74 -2.93
C VAL A 13 8.25 -2.38 -3.63
N ASP A 14 8.76 -2.40 -4.84
CA ASP A 14 8.73 -1.27 -5.77
C ASP A 14 8.18 -1.72 -7.14
N TYR A 15 8.27 -0.87 -8.17
CA TYR A 15 7.73 -1.19 -9.49
C TYR A 15 8.37 -2.42 -10.15
N ARG A 16 9.59 -2.80 -9.75
CA ARG A 16 10.33 -3.93 -10.33
C ARG A 16 9.83 -5.28 -9.85
N ASN A 17 9.27 -5.35 -8.65
CA ASN A 17 8.75 -6.56 -8.03
C ASN A 17 7.30 -6.42 -7.55
N SER A 18 6.54 -5.53 -8.17
CA SER A 18 5.19 -5.17 -7.74
C SER A 18 4.21 -6.36 -7.70
N TYR A 19 4.45 -7.40 -8.49
CA TYR A 19 3.64 -8.62 -8.48
C TYR A 19 3.57 -9.28 -7.10
N LEU A 20 4.56 -9.04 -6.23
CA LEU A 20 4.59 -9.58 -4.88
C LEU A 20 3.43 -9.09 -4.01
N ILE A 21 2.85 -7.93 -4.32
CA ILE A 21 1.70 -7.39 -3.57
C ILE A 21 0.54 -8.36 -3.57
N ASN A 22 0.25 -9.03 -4.69
CA ASN A 22 -0.83 -9.99 -4.78
C ASN A 22 -0.58 -11.28 -4.00
N HIS A 23 0.63 -11.50 -3.51
CA HIS A 23 1.00 -12.65 -2.69
C HIS A 23 0.98 -12.36 -1.19
N ILE A 24 0.67 -11.14 -0.79
CA ILE A 24 0.58 -10.76 0.61
C ILE A 24 -0.79 -11.18 1.14
N SER A 25 -0.79 -11.94 2.23
CA SER A 25 -2.02 -12.35 2.91
C SER A 25 -2.19 -11.55 4.18
N LEU A 26 -3.23 -10.72 4.23
CA LEU A 26 -3.54 -9.86 5.36
C LEU A 26 -4.86 -10.21 6.06
N HIS A 27 -5.53 -11.30 5.67
CA HIS A 27 -6.85 -11.64 6.22
C HIS A 27 -6.82 -11.97 7.73
N ASP A 28 -5.67 -12.30 8.27
CA ASP A 28 -5.49 -12.53 9.71
C ASP A 28 -5.21 -11.25 10.51
N PHE A 29 -5.18 -10.12 9.83
CA PHE A 29 -4.86 -8.83 10.44
C PHE A 29 -6.09 -7.96 10.61
N GLU A 30 -6.07 -7.18 11.67
CA GLU A 30 -7.02 -6.10 11.91
C GLU A 30 -6.35 -4.77 11.59
N PHE A 31 -7.10 -3.88 10.97
CA PHE A 31 -6.70 -2.49 10.75
C PHE A 31 -6.90 -1.71 12.04
N LYS A 32 -5.86 -1.05 12.52
CA LYS A 32 -5.89 -0.29 13.79
C LYS A 32 -5.83 1.22 13.61
N GLY A 33 -5.15 1.68 12.59
CA GLY A 33 -5.02 3.10 12.38
C GLY A 33 -4.15 3.45 11.18
N ILE A 34 -4.17 4.71 10.84
CA ILE A 34 -3.39 5.26 9.74
C ILE A 34 -2.68 6.54 10.21
N LYS A 35 -1.42 6.66 9.83
CA LYS A 35 -0.63 7.88 10.03
C LYS A 35 -0.22 8.41 8.67
N ASN A 36 -0.44 9.69 8.43
CA ASN A 36 -0.07 10.36 7.20
C ASN A 36 0.88 11.52 7.53
N ASP A 37 2.12 11.42 7.07
CA ASP A 37 3.09 12.51 7.14
C ASP A 37 3.13 13.18 5.77
N TYR A 38 2.45 14.29 5.66
CA TYR A 38 2.30 15.01 4.39
C TYR A 38 3.64 15.52 3.86
N GLU A 39 4.51 16.03 4.70
CA GLU A 39 5.80 16.59 4.28
C GLU A 39 6.73 15.52 3.72
N LYS A 40 6.75 14.37 4.36
CA LYS A 40 7.60 13.23 3.94
C LYS A 40 6.95 12.39 2.85
N LYS A 41 5.69 12.65 2.50
CA LYS A 41 4.93 11.81 1.56
C LYS A 41 4.93 10.34 1.99
N TYR A 42 4.65 10.13 3.26
CA TYR A 42 4.73 8.84 3.91
C TYR A 42 3.41 8.50 4.58
N ILE A 43 2.93 7.28 4.35
CA ILE A 43 1.73 6.74 5.00
C ILE A 43 2.10 5.44 5.69
N GLU A 44 1.64 5.25 6.90
CA GLU A 44 1.81 4.03 7.66
C GLU A 44 0.47 3.52 8.17
N LEU A 45 0.17 2.26 7.89
CA LEU A 45 -0.97 1.56 8.46
C LEU A 45 -0.49 0.72 9.63
N GLU A 46 -1.10 0.91 10.78
CA GLU A 46 -0.94 0.03 11.93
C GLU A 46 -1.92 -1.12 11.81
N ILE A 47 -1.41 -2.33 11.81
CA ILE A 47 -2.19 -3.56 11.74
C ILE A 47 -1.78 -4.51 12.87
N LYS A 48 -2.67 -5.42 13.23
CA LYS A 48 -2.42 -6.37 14.32
C LYS A 48 -3.01 -7.73 13.96
N LYS A 49 -2.25 -8.79 14.18
CA LYS A 49 -2.76 -10.16 14.05
C LYS A 49 -3.83 -10.43 15.09
N LYS A 50 -4.93 -11.07 14.69
CA LYS A 50 -6.03 -11.44 15.59
C LYS A 50 -5.60 -12.33 16.74
N SER A 51 -4.66 -13.23 16.50
CA SER A 51 -4.21 -14.23 17.46
C SER A 51 -3.03 -13.79 18.31
N ALA A 52 -2.53 -12.58 18.12
CA ALA A 52 -1.24 -12.22 18.68
C ALA A 52 -1.35 -11.36 19.92
N GLU A 53 -0.71 -11.80 20.96
CA GLU A 53 -0.28 -10.99 22.09
C GLU A 53 0.91 -10.10 21.75
N THR A 54 1.26 -10.04 20.47
CA THR A 54 2.53 -9.52 19.99
C THR A 54 2.44 -8.07 19.55
N VAL A 55 3.61 -7.53 19.30
CA VAL A 55 3.90 -6.21 18.75
C VAL A 55 3.06 -5.98 17.48
N PRO A 56 2.42 -4.82 17.34
CA PRO A 56 1.73 -4.48 16.10
C PRO A 56 2.67 -4.51 14.90
N SER A 57 2.16 -4.98 13.77
CA SER A 57 2.85 -4.91 12.49
C SER A 57 2.48 -3.61 11.78
N SER A 58 3.22 -3.27 10.75
CA SER A 58 2.93 -2.09 9.94
C SER A 58 3.04 -2.35 8.45
N LEU A 59 2.23 -1.61 7.70
CA LEU A 59 2.38 -1.44 6.26
C LEU A 59 2.77 0.01 6.04
N SER A 60 3.87 0.24 5.34
CA SER A 60 4.31 1.60 5.05
C SER A 60 4.39 1.87 3.55
N PHE A 61 4.11 3.11 3.19
CA PHE A 61 4.11 3.60 1.82
C PHE A 61 4.99 4.84 1.77
N GLN A 62 6.01 4.81 0.93
CA GLN A 62 6.98 5.90 0.78
C GLN A 62 6.83 6.55 -0.59
N ASP A 63 7.14 7.83 -0.66
CA ASP A 63 6.98 8.63 -1.87
C ASP A 63 5.56 8.54 -2.42
N VAL A 64 4.59 8.82 -1.54
CA VAL A 64 3.16 8.71 -1.87
C VAL A 64 2.77 9.84 -2.82
N LEU A 65 2.22 9.44 -3.97
CA LEU A 65 1.67 10.35 -4.97
C LEU A 65 0.18 10.59 -4.77
N TYR A 66 -0.54 9.58 -4.35
CA TYR A 66 -1.99 9.60 -4.23
C TYR A 66 -2.46 8.68 -3.10
N TYR A 67 -3.48 9.12 -2.41
CA TYR A 67 -4.08 8.37 -1.32
C TYR A 67 -5.57 8.65 -1.26
N GLU A 68 -6.35 7.60 -1.12
CA GLU A 68 -7.80 7.68 -0.97
C GLU A 68 -8.26 6.58 -0.02
N MET A 69 -9.10 6.95 0.94
CA MET A 69 -9.73 5.99 1.83
C MET A 69 -11.20 6.33 2.01
N THR A 70 -12.06 5.38 1.80
CA THR A 70 -13.47 5.51 2.15
C THR A 70 -13.65 5.23 3.64
N CYS A 71 -14.59 5.90 4.26
CA CYS A 71 -14.88 5.76 5.69
C CYS A 71 -16.38 5.61 5.94
N CYS A 72 -17.09 4.96 5.03
CA CYS A 72 -18.56 4.87 5.08
C CYS A 72 -19.06 3.69 5.90
N LYS A 73 -18.24 2.70 6.17
CA LYS A 73 -18.61 1.51 6.94
C LYS A 73 -19.93 0.90 6.49
N PHE A 74 -20.12 0.81 5.18
CA PHE A 74 -21.39 0.44 4.55
C PHE A 74 -21.90 -0.92 5.01
N TRP A 75 -20.99 -1.90 5.17
CA TRP A 75 -21.31 -3.26 5.56
C TRP A 75 -21.21 -3.50 7.08
N GLY A 76 -21.05 -2.46 7.87
CA GLY A 76 -20.90 -2.55 9.32
C GLY A 76 -19.58 -2.00 9.82
N SER A 77 -19.34 -2.16 11.11
CA SER A 77 -18.19 -1.59 11.81
C SER A 77 -16.95 -2.51 11.84
N GLY A 78 -16.83 -3.42 10.90
CA GLY A 78 -15.69 -4.34 10.85
C GLY A 78 -14.39 -3.63 10.48
N HIS A 79 -13.30 -4.11 11.03
CA HIS A 79 -11.95 -3.60 10.77
C HIS A 79 -10.97 -4.71 10.36
N HIS A 80 -11.48 -5.85 9.95
CA HIS A 80 -10.66 -6.92 9.40
C HIS A 80 -10.26 -6.60 7.96
N ILE A 81 -9.01 -6.89 7.63
CA ILE A 81 -8.53 -6.77 6.27
C ILE A 81 -8.97 -7.99 5.48
N ILE A 82 -9.63 -7.78 4.35
CA ILE A 82 -10.04 -8.86 3.46
C ILE A 82 -8.92 -9.23 2.50
N CYS A 83 -8.34 -8.23 1.83
CA CYS A 83 -7.30 -8.46 0.83
C CYS A 83 -6.40 -7.25 0.64
N CYS A 84 -5.24 -7.51 0.06
CA CYS A 84 -4.28 -6.52 -0.40
C CYS A 84 -3.92 -6.88 -1.83
N ASN A 85 -4.18 -5.99 -2.77
CA ASN A 85 -3.98 -6.25 -4.20
C ASN A 85 -3.22 -5.14 -4.88
N LEU A 86 -2.53 -5.51 -5.96
CA LEU A 86 -1.99 -4.56 -6.92
C LEU A 86 -3.17 -3.92 -7.65
N MET A 87 -3.22 -2.60 -7.67
CA MET A 87 -4.33 -1.82 -8.22
C MET A 87 -4.00 -1.36 -9.64
N ASP A 88 -5.00 -1.38 -10.53
CA ASP A 88 -4.90 -0.68 -11.81
C ASP A 88 -4.95 0.83 -11.58
N THR A 89 -3.90 1.51 -11.98
CA THR A 89 -3.71 2.94 -11.72
C THR A 89 -4.09 3.83 -12.89
N THR A 90 -4.48 3.27 -14.03
CA THR A 90 -4.69 4.01 -15.29
C THR A 90 -5.63 5.20 -15.12
N ASN A 91 -6.80 4.99 -14.54
CA ASN A 91 -7.80 6.05 -14.38
C ASN A 91 -7.33 7.18 -13.44
N ILE A 92 -6.60 6.80 -12.40
CA ILE A 92 -6.07 7.77 -11.44
C ILE A 92 -4.95 8.58 -12.09
N TYR A 93 -4.08 7.93 -12.85
CA TYR A 93 -3.01 8.61 -13.58
C TYR A 93 -3.55 9.62 -14.60
N ASP A 94 -4.58 9.26 -15.33
CA ASP A 94 -5.21 10.18 -16.29
C ASP A 94 -5.74 11.44 -15.58
N LYS A 95 -6.37 11.26 -14.44
CA LYS A 95 -6.86 12.38 -13.62
C LYS A 95 -5.72 13.25 -13.11
N LEU A 96 -4.66 12.63 -12.59
CA LEU A 96 -3.50 13.36 -12.06
C LEU A 96 -2.75 14.11 -13.15
N LEU A 97 -2.58 13.50 -14.32
CA LEU A 97 -1.95 14.15 -15.46
C LEU A 97 -2.73 15.38 -15.94
N ARG A 98 -4.04 15.28 -15.95
CA ARG A 98 -4.90 16.44 -16.29
C ARG A 98 -4.74 17.58 -15.28
N LEU A 99 -4.69 17.26 -13.99
CA LEU A 99 -4.46 18.26 -12.94
C LEU A 99 -3.08 18.90 -13.08
N GLU A 100 -2.06 18.11 -13.35
CA GLU A 100 -0.70 18.60 -13.57
C GLU A 100 -0.63 19.56 -14.77
N GLN A 101 -1.28 19.20 -15.88
CA GLN A 101 -1.34 20.06 -17.06
C GLN A 101 -2.01 21.41 -16.76
N VAL A 102 -3.10 21.41 -15.99
CA VAL A 102 -3.79 22.63 -15.59
C VAL A 102 -2.89 23.49 -14.71
N GLU A 103 -2.22 22.92 -13.73
CA GLU A 103 -1.32 23.65 -12.85
C GLU A 103 -0.10 24.19 -13.60
N TYR A 104 0.45 23.42 -14.52
CA TYR A 104 1.55 23.85 -15.37
C TYR A 104 1.16 25.08 -16.22
N ALA A 105 -0.02 25.04 -16.82
CA ALA A 105 -0.53 26.14 -17.62
C ALA A 105 -0.75 27.42 -16.79
N LYS A 106 -1.12 27.29 -15.52
CA LYS A 106 -1.34 28.42 -14.61
C LYS A 106 -0.04 29.02 -14.07
N SER A 107 0.97 28.20 -13.84
CA SER A 107 2.17 28.64 -13.12
C SER A 107 3.22 29.33 -13.98
N ASN A 108 3.14 29.24 -15.31
CA ASN A 108 4.20 29.71 -16.22
C ASN A 108 5.60 29.16 -15.85
N SER A 109 5.66 28.03 -15.16
CA SER A 109 6.90 27.45 -14.71
C SER A 109 7.52 26.64 -15.84
N ILE A 110 8.73 27.00 -16.23
CA ILE A 110 9.45 26.36 -17.34
C ILE A 110 10.25 25.14 -16.87
N ASP A 111 10.48 25.04 -15.55
CA ASP A 111 11.43 24.08 -14.96
C ASP A 111 10.78 22.83 -14.40
N ARG A 112 9.49 22.62 -14.63
CA ARG A 112 8.76 21.51 -14.07
C ARG A 112 8.90 20.28 -14.97
N SER A 113 9.71 19.31 -14.54
CA SER A 113 9.81 18.03 -15.22
C SER A 113 8.55 17.20 -15.01
N PRO A 114 8.02 16.55 -16.06
CA PRO A 114 6.92 15.61 -15.88
C PRO A 114 7.34 14.46 -14.97
N MET A 115 6.41 14.03 -14.12
CA MET A 115 6.62 12.92 -13.20
C MET A 115 6.71 11.61 -13.98
N ASN A 116 7.67 10.76 -13.63
CA ASN A 116 7.78 9.44 -14.22
C ASN A 116 6.83 8.47 -13.49
N LEU A 117 5.64 8.27 -14.04
CA LEU A 117 4.62 7.41 -13.44
C LEU A 117 4.97 5.92 -13.50
N LEU A 118 5.94 5.52 -14.33
CA LEU A 118 6.33 4.10 -14.43
C LEU A 118 7.01 3.58 -13.17
N GLU A 119 7.54 4.45 -12.33
CA GLU A 119 8.20 4.08 -11.06
C GLU A 119 7.22 3.94 -9.90
N PHE A 120 5.95 4.21 -10.11
CA PHE A 120 4.93 4.12 -9.08
C PHE A 120 4.17 2.80 -9.16
N ILE A 121 3.70 2.37 -7.99
CA ILE A 121 2.83 1.19 -7.85
C ILE A 121 1.54 1.60 -7.14
N GLY A 122 0.46 0.90 -7.47
CA GLY A 122 -0.83 1.08 -6.81
C GLY A 122 -1.15 -0.09 -5.92
N VAL A 123 -1.51 0.20 -4.69
CA VAL A 123 -1.91 -0.80 -3.68
C VAL A 123 -3.33 -0.52 -3.24
N GLU A 124 -4.16 -1.55 -3.25
CA GLU A 124 -5.54 -1.48 -2.80
C GLU A 124 -5.75 -2.47 -1.65
N ILE A 125 -6.29 -1.97 -0.54
CA ILE A 125 -6.60 -2.77 0.64
C ILE A 125 -8.09 -2.65 0.93
N TRP A 126 -8.74 -3.79 1.10
CA TRP A 126 -10.17 -3.87 1.37
C TRP A 126 -10.41 -4.30 2.80
N LEU A 127 -11.32 -3.60 3.47
CA LEU A 127 -11.80 -3.95 4.80
C LEU A 127 -13.16 -4.62 4.72
N ASN A 128 -13.48 -5.44 5.73
CA ASN A 128 -14.77 -6.11 5.79
C ASN A 128 -15.96 -5.16 6.04
N SER A 129 -15.68 -3.90 6.39
CA SER A 129 -16.67 -2.83 6.46
C SER A 129 -17.18 -2.35 5.10
N GLY A 130 -16.54 -2.80 4.01
CA GLY A 130 -16.74 -2.27 2.66
C GLY A 130 -15.83 -1.11 2.30
N ASP A 131 -15.05 -0.62 3.26
CA ASP A 131 -14.11 0.45 2.99
C ASP A 131 -12.89 -0.04 2.23
N LYS A 132 -12.35 0.84 1.41
CA LYS A 132 -11.16 0.58 0.59
C LYS A 132 -10.14 1.66 0.81
N LEU A 133 -8.89 1.24 0.93
CA LEU A 133 -7.73 2.12 0.90
C LEU A 133 -7.03 1.94 -0.44
N LYS A 134 -6.74 3.04 -1.11
CA LYS A 134 -5.96 3.06 -2.35
C LYS A 134 -4.77 3.97 -2.14
N VAL A 135 -3.58 3.49 -2.45
CA VAL A 135 -2.35 4.27 -2.36
C VAL A 135 -1.53 4.07 -3.62
N ILE A 136 -1.04 5.15 -4.18
CA ILE A 136 -0.04 5.13 -5.25
C ILE A 136 1.25 5.69 -4.67
N CYS A 137 2.31 4.89 -4.70
CA CYS A 137 3.59 5.21 -4.09
C CYS A 137 4.74 4.58 -4.86
N LYS A 138 5.97 4.92 -4.50
CA LYS A 138 7.15 4.26 -5.09
C LYS A 138 7.56 3.01 -4.33
N ILE A 139 7.44 3.02 -3.02
CA ILE A 139 7.89 1.92 -2.16
C ILE A 139 6.80 1.54 -1.19
N PHE A 140 6.51 0.25 -1.13
CA PHE A 140 5.61 -0.37 -0.16
C PHE A 140 6.43 -1.33 0.69
N GLU A 141 6.22 -1.31 1.99
CA GLU A 141 6.92 -2.19 2.92
C GLU A 141 5.94 -2.86 3.89
N PHE A 142 6.06 -4.16 4.02
CA PHE A 142 5.33 -4.97 4.98
C PHE A 142 6.34 -5.67 5.90
N ASP A 143 6.32 -5.36 7.18
CA ASP A 143 7.33 -5.79 8.15
C ASP A 143 7.09 -7.19 8.75
N ASP A 144 6.03 -7.86 8.34
CA ASP A 144 5.65 -9.17 8.93
C ASP A 144 5.34 -10.21 7.83
N PHE A 145 6.13 -10.19 6.76
CA PHE A 145 5.96 -11.12 5.66
C PHE A 145 6.53 -12.50 6.00
N LEU A 146 5.70 -13.53 5.87
CA LEU A 146 6.10 -14.91 6.14
C LEU A 146 6.78 -15.51 4.92
N ILE A 147 8.06 -15.88 5.04
CA ILE A 147 8.88 -16.39 3.94
C ILE A 147 9.11 -17.90 3.94
N TRP A 148 8.52 -18.62 4.86
CA TRP A 148 8.86 -20.02 5.04
C TRP A 148 8.63 -20.89 3.80
N LYS A 149 7.78 -20.47 2.88
CA LYS A 149 7.57 -21.18 1.61
C LYS A 149 8.70 -20.95 0.60
N VAL A 150 9.50 -19.92 0.78
CA VAL A 150 10.59 -19.59 -0.14
C VAL A 150 11.76 -20.56 -0.01
N PHE A 151 11.86 -21.27 1.10
CA PHE A 151 12.95 -22.19 1.40
C PHE A 151 12.57 -23.66 1.17
N GLU A 152 11.53 -23.91 0.42
CA GLU A 152 11.14 -25.25 0.00
C GLU A 152 12.00 -25.66 -1.18
N PHE A 153 12.81 -26.68 -0.97
CA PHE A 153 13.69 -27.23 -1.99
C PHE A 153 13.23 -28.60 -2.45
#